data_8a889162916ddeddfa47643656310343
#
_entry.id   8a889162916ddeddfa47643656310343
#
_cell.length_a   1.000
_cell.length_b   1.000
_cell.length_c   1.000
_cell.angle_alpha   90.00
_cell.angle_beta   90.00
_cell.angle_gamma   90.00
#
_symmetry.space_group_name_H-M   'P 1'
#
loop_
_entity.id
_entity.type
_entity.pdbx_description
1 polymer ?
#
loop_
_entity_poly.entity_id
_entity_poly.type
_entity_poly.pdbx_seq_one_letter_code
_entity_poly.pdbx_strand_id
1 'polypeptide(L)'
;MRIGDVELNTPKIVGVINSFDEVEMAEKAGADILEIRMDLIPKKNDIIQFFKDVINITSLPIIATNRLNSEGGSFFGSEDQRISMLMSVMEYSDAVDIELRAIGRDFVMDQARNNDIVSIISYHDFSETPTKEQMLKILKEARLIGDIPKLAVMATSLSDIVSLLEVTLQVQKPLCMIAMGPIGKHSRVIAPIYGSAFTYGHVSGAAKAPGQLSVRELRNALDILVG
;
A
#
# COMPACT_ATOMS: atom_id res chain seq x y z
N MET A 1 -9.63 -11.55 7.19
CA MET A 1 -9.24 -10.18 7.61
C MET A 1 -9.92 -9.18 6.70
N ARG A 2 -10.25 -7.98 7.22
CA ARG A 2 -10.90 -6.90 6.48
C ARG A 2 -10.12 -5.61 6.65
N ILE A 3 -10.26 -4.71 5.68
CA ILE A 3 -9.96 -3.27 5.82
C ILE A 3 -11.31 -2.58 5.61
N GLY A 4 -11.83 -1.90 6.63
CA GLY A 4 -13.22 -1.46 6.64
C GLY A 4 -14.15 -2.64 6.34
N ASP A 5 -15.06 -2.47 5.39
CA ASP A 5 -16.00 -3.52 4.96
C ASP A 5 -15.45 -4.48 3.90
N VAL A 6 -14.22 -4.26 3.40
CA VAL A 6 -13.62 -5.05 2.31
C VAL A 6 -12.88 -6.27 2.85
N GLU A 7 -13.36 -7.47 2.53
CA GLU A 7 -12.69 -8.73 2.84
C GLU A 7 -11.48 -8.97 1.94
N LEU A 8 -10.34 -9.37 2.55
CA LEU A 8 -9.08 -9.66 1.84
C LEU A 8 -8.96 -11.15 1.46
N ASN A 9 -10.03 -11.76 0.98
CA ASN A 9 -10.10 -13.17 0.57
C ASN A 9 -9.94 -13.38 -0.95
N THR A 10 -10.04 -12.32 -1.72
CA THR A 10 -9.82 -12.28 -3.18
C THR A 10 -8.91 -11.12 -3.53
N PRO A 11 -8.27 -11.12 -4.71
CA PRO A 11 -7.46 -9.99 -5.15
C PRO A 11 -8.20 -8.66 -5.05
N LYS A 12 -7.60 -7.67 -4.38
CA LYS A 12 -8.13 -6.31 -4.25
C LYS A 12 -7.23 -5.30 -4.94
N ILE A 13 -7.82 -4.21 -5.40
CA ILE A 13 -7.10 -3.10 -6.04
C ILE A 13 -7.18 -1.89 -5.13
N VAL A 14 -6.02 -1.41 -4.71
CA VAL A 14 -5.87 -0.15 -3.99
C VAL A 14 -5.63 0.96 -5.00
N GLY A 15 -6.55 1.93 -5.07
CA GLY A 15 -6.39 3.15 -5.85
C GLY A 15 -5.56 4.18 -5.07
N VAL A 16 -4.41 4.57 -5.61
CA VAL A 16 -3.52 5.56 -4.97
C VAL A 16 -3.93 6.96 -5.36
N ILE A 17 -4.33 7.76 -4.38
CA ILE A 17 -4.81 9.13 -4.58
C ILE A 17 -3.98 10.16 -3.80
N ASN A 18 -3.92 11.39 -4.30
CA ASN A 18 -3.35 12.56 -3.63
C ASN A 18 -4.11 13.86 -3.97
N SER A 19 -5.26 13.75 -4.61
CA SER A 19 -6.20 14.85 -4.88
C SER A 19 -7.64 14.38 -4.74
N PHE A 20 -8.52 15.31 -4.45
CA PHE A 20 -9.95 15.04 -4.23
C PHE A 20 -10.63 14.51 -5.50
N ASP A 21 -10.28 15.03 -6.67
CA ASP A 21 -10.87 14.61 -7.94
C ASP A 21 -10.55 13.14 -8.29
N GLU A 22 -9.46 12.58 -7.71
CA GLU A 22 -9.08 11.18 -7.93
C GLU A 22 -10.00 10.19 -7.22
N VAL A 23 -10.79 10.59 -6.23
CA VAL A 23 -11.68 9.68 -5.47
C VAL A 23 -12.73 9.05 -6.39
N GLU A 24 -13.54 9.87 -7.05
CA GLU A 24 -14.58 9.39 -7.98
C GLU A 24 -13.97 8.63 -9.18
N MET A 25 -12.79 9.08 -9.63
CA MET A 25 -12.07 8.40 -10.71
C MET A 25 -11.62 7.00 -10.30
N ALA A 26 -11.15 6.82 -9.06
CA ALA A 26 -10.74 5.53 -8.52
C ALA A 26 -11.93 4.55 -8.44
N GLU A 27 -13.07 5.00 -7.92
CA GLU A 27 -14.30 4.21 -7.87
C GLU A 27 -14.75 3.76 -9.25
N LYS A 28 -14.86 4.70 -10.20
CA LYS A 28 -15.25 4.41 -11.60
C LYS A 28 -14.25 3.51 -12.32
N ALA A 29 -12.99 3.51 -11.91
CA ALA A 29 -11.97 2.63 -12.45
C ALA A 29 -11.99 1.23 -11.83
N GLY A 30 -12.74 1.02 -10.73
CA GLY A 30 -12.90 -0.26 -10.04
C GLY A 30 -11.90 -0.49 -8.91
N ALA A 31 -11.48 0.56 -8.19
CA ALA A 31 -10.75 0.40 -6.94
C ALA A 31 -11.65 -0.23 -5.86
N ASP A 32 -11.07 -1.08 -5.02
CA ASP A 32 -11.76 -1.67 -3.86
C ASP A 32 -11.43 -0.91 -2.57
N ILE A 33 -10.28 -0.26 -2.51
CA ILE A 33 -9.72 0.47 -1.35
C ILE A 33 -9.02 1.72 -1.89
N LEU A 34 -8.98 2.79 -1.13
CA LEU A 34 -8.18 3.98 -1.44
C LEU A 34 -6.93 4.05 -0.55
N GLU A 35 -5.78 4.37 -1.12
CA GLU A 35 -4.60 4.81 -0.36
C GLU A 35 -4.45 6.32 -0.54
N ILE A 36 -4.55 7.08 0.56
CA ILE A 36 -4.25 8.51 0.55
C ILE A 36 -2.76 8.71 0.82
N ARG A 37 -2.02 9.13 -0.20
CA ARG A 37 -0.59 9.45 -0.13
C ARG A 37 -0.39 10.88 0.38
N MET A 38 -0.39 11.03 1.71
CA MET A 38 -0.27 12.31 2.40
C MET A 38 0.98 13.09 2.00
N ASP A 39 2.09 12.38 1.78
CA ASP A 39 3.37 12.96 1.35
C ASP A 39 3.33 13.57 -0.06
N LEU A 40 2.32 13.23 -0.88
CA LEU A 40 2.13 13.77 -2.23
C LEU A 40 1.06 14.86 -2.29
N ILE A 41 0.33 15.11 -1.20
CA ILE A 41 -0.66 16.18 -1.13
C ILE A 41 0.05 17.54 -1.00
N PRO A 42 -0.33 18.56 -1.78
CA PRO A 42 0.28 19.89 -1.68
C PRO A 42 0.21 20.46 -0.26
N LYS A 43 1.32 20.97 0.28
CA LYS A 43 1.45 21.50 1.67
C LYS A 43 0.43 22.59 2.05
N LYS A 44 -0.16 23.26 1.08
CA LYS A 44 -1.18 24.29 1.32
C LYS A 44 -2.54 23.72 1.73
N ASN A 45 -2.76 22.44 1.56
CA ASN A 45 -4.01 21.77 1.87
C ASN A 45 -4.02 21.35 3.34
N ASP A 46 -5.16 21.53 4.00
CA ASP A 46 -5.41 20.96 5.31
C ASP A 46 -5.64 19.46 5.16
N ILE A 47 -4.72 18.67 5.69
CA ILE A 47 -4.75 17.21 5.54
C ILE A 47 -5.95 16.59 6.27
N ILE A 48 -6.32 17.11 7.43
CA ILE A 48 -7.46 16.60 8.20
C ILE A 48 -8.75 16.87 7.43
N GLN A 49 -8.90 18.11 6.92
CA GLN A 49 -10.07 18.46 6.12
C GLN A 49 -10.14 17.62 4.84
N PHE A 50 -9.00 17.33 4.21
CA PHE A 50 -8.96 16.46 3.03
C PHE A 50 -9.52 15.06 3.34
N PHE A 51 -9.11 14.44 4.46
CA PHE A 51 -9.65 13.12 4.86
C PHE A 51 -11.15 13.20 5.15
N LYS A 52 -11.61 14.23 5.87
CA LYS A 52 -13.04 14.45 6.15
C LYS A 52 -13.85 14.60 4.86
N ASP A 53 -13.35 15.33 3.88
CA ASP A 53 -14.01 15.49 2.61
C ASP A 53 -14.07 14.18 1.83
N VAL A 54 -13.00 13.37 1.85
CA VAL A 54 -12.97 12.07 1.20
C VAL A 54 -13.99 11.11 1.80
N ILE A 55 -14.06 10.95 3.14
CA ILE A 55 -15.02 10.03 3.77
C ILE A 55 -16.49 10.45 3.56
N ASN A 56 -16.75 11.71 3.23
CA ASN A 56 -18.11 12.19 2.94
C ASN A 56 -18.59 11.84 1.53
N ILE A 57 -17.69 11.49 0.61
CA ILE A 57 -18.04 11.26 -0.81
C ILE A 57 -17.83 9.83 -1.27
N THR A 58 -17.14 8.98 -0.49
CA THR A 58 -16.91 7.59 -0.81
C THR A 58 -17.19 6.66 0.37
N SER A 59 -17.62 5.44 0.08
CA SER A 59 -17.69 4.34 1.05
C SER A 59 -16.49 3.40 0.96
N LEU A 60 -15.54 3.64 0.06
CA LEU A 60 -14.34 2.81 -0.04
C LEU A 60 -13.47 3.00 1.22
N PRO A 61 -12.95 1.89 1.79
CA PRO A 61 -12.03 1.97 2.92
C PRO A 61 -10.76 2.76 2.57
N ILE A 62 -10.21 3.43 3.58
CA ILE A 62 -9.07 4.33 3.42
C ILE A 62 -7.84 3.80 4.14
N ILE A 63 -6.73 3.70 3.42
CA ILE A 63 -5.38 3.50 3.94
C ILE A 63 -4.70 4.87 4.04
N ALA A 64 -4.34 5.30 5.25
CA ALA A 64 -3.51 6.49 5.44
C ALA A 64 -2.03 6.14 5.30
N THR A 65 -1.33 6.82 4.39
CA THR A 65 0.10 6.62 4.15
C THR A 65 0.83 7.96 4.09
N ASN A 66 1.80 8.18 4.99
CA ASN A 66 2.75 9.29 4.92
C ASN A 66 4.16 8.73 4.70
N ARG A 67 4.50 8.42 3.44
CA ARG A 67 5.67 7.62 3.08
C ARG A 67 6.98 8.29 3.43
N LEU A 68 7.87 7.52 4.09
CA LEU A 68 9.24 7.92 4.43
C LEU A 68 10.06 8.20 3.16
N ASN A 69 10.83 9.29 3.17
CA ASN A 69 11.61 9.71 1.99
C ASN A 69 12.60 8.64 1.52
N SER A 70 13.29 7.97 2.45
CA SER A 70 14.24 6.88 2.13
C SER A 70 13.57 5.64 1.51
N GLU A 71 12.25 5.54 1.59
CA GLU A 71 11.44 4.47 0.98
C GLU A 71 10.51 5.00 -0.14
N GLY A 72 10.97 6.00 -0.88
CA GLY A 72 10.30 6.54 -2.06
C GLY A 72 9.16 7.52 -1.78
N GLY A 73 9.12 8.09 -0.58
CA GLY A 73 8.20 9.16 -0.23
C GLY A 73 8.71 10.54 -0.61
N SER A 74 7.83 11.51 -0.48
CA SER A 74 8.09 12.94 -0.76
C SER A 74 7.88 13.82 0.48
N PHE A 75 7.67 13.22 1.66
CA PHE A 75 7.51 13.99 2.89
C PHE A 75 8.79 14.76 3.20
N PHE A 76 8.62 16.05 3.49
CA PHE A 76 9.70 16.94 3.86
C PHE A 76 9.47 17.51 5.26
N GLY A 77 10.18 16.99 6.25
CA GLY A 77 10.07 17.35 7.67
C GLY A 77 10.83 16.35 8.54
N SER A 78 10.72 16.52 9.86
CA SER A 78 11.26 15.54 10.80
C SER A 78 10.39 14.29 10.88
N GLU A 79 10.93 13.19 11.40
CA GLU A 79 10.16 11.96 11.62
C GLU A 79 9.00 12.21 12.59
N ASP A 80 9.20 12.99 13.65
CA ASP A 80 8.14 13.34 14.59
C ASP A 80 6.98 14.09 13.91
N GLN A 81 7.29 15.01 12.99
CA GLN A 81 6.27 15.72 12.21
C GLN A 81 5.53 14.77 11.27
N ARG A 82 6.24 13.82 10.63
CA ARG A 82 5.65 12.81 9.75
C ARG A 82 4.67 11.92 10.50
N ILE A 83 5.09 11.41 11.66
CA ILE A 83 4.26 10.56 12.52
C ILE A 83 3.08 11.36 13.08
N SER A 84 3.32 12.57 13.59
CA SER A 84 2.24 13.43 14.11
C SER A 84 1.16 13.71 13.07
N MET A 85 1.56 13.94 11.80
CA MET A 85 0.64 14.13 10.69
C MET A 85 -0.15 12.83 10.41
N LEU A 86 0.49 11.66 10.40
CA LEU A 86 -0.18 10.37 10.21
C LEU A 86 -1.20 10.13 11.33
N MET A 87 -0.83 10.43 12.58
CA MET A 87 -1.71 10.30 13.73
C MET A 87 -2.94 11.20 13.65
N SER A 88 -2.81 12.42 13.11
CA SER A 88 -3.91 13.38 13.03
C SER A 88 -5.07 12.95 12.12
N VAL A 89 -4.88 11.95 11.27
CA VAL A 89 -5.90 11.43 10.34
C VAL A 89 -6.30 10.00 10.65
N MET A 90 -5.77 9.40 11.70
CA MET A 90 -6.00 7.99 12.04
C MET A 90 -7.49 7.69 12.26
N GLU A 91 -8.23 8.58 12.92
CA GLU A 91 -9.68 8.42 13.16
C GLU A 91 -10.55 8.45 11.88
N TYR A 92 -9.99 8.90 10.75
CA TYR A 92 -10.64 8.95 9.43
C TYR A 92 -10.16 7.84 8.50
N SER A 93 -9.48 6.83 9.04
CA SER A 93 -8.81 5.79 8.26
C SER A 93 -9.18 4.39 8.76
N ASP A 94 -9.32 3.43 7.83
CA ASP A 94 -9.57 2.02 8.15
C ASP A 94 -8.28 1.23 8.30
N ALA A 95 -7.20 1.74 7.70
CA ALA A 95 -5.86 1.18 7.82
C ALA A 95 -4.79 2.27 7.81
N VAL A 96 -3.63 1.95 8.39
CA VAL A 96 -2.43 2.79 8.37
C VAL A 96 -1.25 2.00 7.80
N ASP A 97 -0.49 2.62 6.89
CA ASP A 97 0.77 2.08 6.37
C ASP A 97 1.95 2.79 7.02
N ILE A 98 2.78 2.03 7.73
CA ILE A 98 4.02 2.51 8.35
C ILE A 98 5.18 1.60 7.98
N GLU A 99 6.34 2.16 7.73
CA GLU A 99 7.53 1.42 7.34
C GLU A 99 8.10 0.61 8.52
N LEU A 100 8.55 -0.61 8.22
CA LEU A 100 9.25 -1.49 9.17
C LEU A 100 10.44 -0.80 9.85
N ARG A 101 11.10 0.11 9.15
CA ARG A 101 12.29 0.86 9.60
C ARG A 101 11.97 2.22 10.23
N ALA A 102 10.72 2.64 10.28
CA ALA A 102 10.34 3.92 10.85
C ALA A 102 10.62 3.99 12.35
N ILE A 103 11.26 5.05 12.81
CA ILE A 103 11.63 5.22 14.24
C ILE A 103 10.37 5.32 15.11
N GLY A 104 9.33 6.03 14.64
CA GLY A 104 8.05 6.17 15.34
C GLY A 104 7.06 5.03 15.17
N ARG A 105 7.44 3.93 14.51
CA ARG A 105 6.57 2.80 14.17
C ARG A 105 5.81 2.24 15.37
N ASP A 106 6.51 1.93 16.45
CA ASP A 106 5.91 1.27 17.60
C ASP A 106 4.81 2.12 18.24
N PHE A 107 4.99 3.43 18.30
CA PHE A 107 3.94 4.37 18.74
C PHE A 107 2.71 4.34 17.81
N VAL A 108 2.91 4.37 16.48
CA VAL A 108 1.81 4.27 15.50
C VAL A 108 1.06 2.95 15.68
N MET A 109 1.79 1.85 15.91
CA MET A 109 1.21 0.53 16.12
C MET A 109 0.35 0.44 17.38
N ASP A 110 0.80 1.04 18.49
CA ASP A 110 0.02 1.08 19.71
C ASP A 110 -1.28 1.87 19.53
N GLN A 111 -1.22 2.98 18.80
CA GLN A 111 -2.41 3.76 18.51
C GLN A 111 -3.36 3.06 17.53
N ALA A 112 -2.85 2.39 16.51
CA ALA A 112 -3.67 1.60 15.59
C ALA A 112 -4.44 0.50 16.31
N ARG A 113 -3.78 -0.25 17.21
CA ARG A 113 -4.42 -1.28 18.05
C ARG A 113 -5.49 -0.71 18.98
N ASN A 114 -5.23 0.44 19.60
CA ASN A 114 -6.17 1.07 20.52
C ASN A 114 -7.45 1.59 19.83
N ASN A 115 -7.38 1.79 18.51
CA ASN A 115 -8.50 2.31 17.71
C ASN A 115 -9.06 1.28 16.71
N ASP A 116 -8.68 0.00 16.82
CA ASP A 116 -9.10 -1.09 15.92
C ASP A 116 -8.81 -0.82 14.43
N ILE A 117 -7.72 -0.09 14.15
CA ILE A 117 -7.28 0.26 12.80
C ILE A 117 -6.29 -0.78 12.29
N VAL A 118 -6.50 -1.29 11.08
CA VAL A 118 -5.61 -2.28 10.47
C VAL A 118 -4.24 -1.68 10.18
N SER A 119 -3.19 -2.39 10.55
CA SER A 119 -1.81 -1.96 10.36
C SER A 119 -1.13 -2.70 9.21
N ILE A 120 -0.57 -1.92 8.27
CA ILE A 120 0.25 -2.41 7.18
C ILE A 120 1.70 -2.06 7.50
N ILE A 121 2.54 -3.07 7.71
CA ILE A 121 3.98 -2.87 7.95
C ILE A 121 4.73 -3.06 6.66
N SER A 122 5.19 -1.95 6.09
CA SER A 122 5.78 -1.90 4.77
C SER A 122 7.30 -1.84 4.78
N TYR A 123 7.90 -2.41 3.76
CA TYR A 123 9.31 -2.33 3.44
C TYR A 123 9.46 -2.13 1.93
N HIS A 124 10.25 -1.13 1.55
CA HIS A 124 10.51 -0.82 0.15
C HIS A 124 12.02 -0.84 -0.14
N ASP A 125 12.41 -1.55 -1.20
CA ASP A 125 13.75 -1.51 -1.74
C ASP A 125 13.69 -1.07 -3.22
N PHE A 126 14.20 0.12 -3.50
CA PHE A 126 14.20 0.70 -4.85
C PHE A 126 15.45 0.33 -5.66
N SER A 127 16.36 -0.43 -5.08
CA SER A 127 17.63 -0.81 -5.72
C SER A 127 17.61 -2.24 -6.26
N GLU A 128 17.09 -3.19 -5.49
CA GLU A 128 17.18 -4.62 -5.81
C GLU A 128 16.02 -5.44 -5.23
N THR A 129 15.98 -6.71 -5.60
CA THR A 129 15.16 -7.74 -4.95
C THR A 129 16.05 -8.53 -3.99
N PRO A 130 15.79 -8.50 -2.67
CA PRO A 130 16.53 -9.31 -1.70
C PRO A 130 16.41 -10.82 -1.97
N THR A 131 17.32 -11.63 -1.41
CA THR A 131 17.20 -13.09 -1.50
C THR A 131 15.91 -13.60 -0.86
N LYS A 132 15.48 -14.82 -1.20
CA LYS A 132 14.27 -15.42 -0.61
C LYS A 132 14.34 -15.46 0.90
N GLU A 133 15.49 -15.81 1.48
CA GLU A 133 15.72 -15.86 2.92
C GLU A 133 15.57 -14.48 3.56
N GLN A 134 16.09 -13.46 2.91
CA GLN A 134 15.96 -12.07 3.38
C GLN A 134 14.51 -11.60 3.29
N MET A 135 13.80 -11.85 2.19
CA MET A 135 12.38 -11.52 2.04
C MET A 135 11.53 -12.21 3.12
N LEU A 136 11.76 -13.51 3.36
CA LEU A 136 11.06 -14.26 4.42
C LEU A 136 11.33 -13.67 5.81
N LYS A 137 12.56 -13.26 6.09
CA LYS A 137 12.93 -12.61 7.36
C LYS A 137 12.21 -11.28 7.54
N ILE A 138 12.22 -10.43 6.52
CA ILE A 138 11.53 -9.12 6.52
C ILE A 138 10.03 -9.30 6.76
N LEU A 139 9.39 -10.21 6.02
CA LEU A 139 7.95 -10.47 6.16
C LEU A 139 7.58 -11.06 7.52
N LYS A 140 8.43 -11.95 8.07
CA LYS A 140 8.26 -12.49 9.42
C LYS A 140 8.36 -11.38 10.48
N GLU A 141 9.34 -10.51 10.37
CA GLU A 141 9.52 -9.37 11.28
C GLU A 141 8.30 -8.43 11.22
N ALA A 142 7.88 -8.05 10.01
CA ALA A 142 6.71 -7.22 9.80
C ALA A 142 5.43 -7.85 10.38
N ARG A 143 5.25 -9.17 10.24
CA ARG A 143 4.11 -9.92 10.78
C ARG A 143 4.05 -9.91 12.32
N LEU A 144 5.20 -9.90 12.98
CA LEU A 144 5.25 -9.84 14.45
C LEU A 144 4.83 -8.48 15.00
N ILE A 145 4.88 -7.44 14.16
CA ILE A 145 4.61 -6.05 14.54
C ILE A 145 3.18 -5.64 14.19
N GLY A 146 2.70 -6.00 13.00
CA GLY A 146 1.39 -5.57 12.51
C GLY A 146 0.61 -6.64 11.76
N ASP A 147 -0.52 -6.24 11.22
CA ASP A 147 -1.52 -7.15 10.65
C ASP A 147 -1.18 -7.63 9.25
N ILE A 148 -0.69 -6.75 8.39
CA ILE A 148 -0.42 -7.02 6.99
C ILE A 148 1.03 -6.65 6.64
N PRO A 149 1.94 -7.63 6.52
CA PRO A 149 3.27 -7.39 5.94
C PRO A 149 3.15 -6.94 4.49
N LYS A 150 3.89 -5.89 4.12
CA LYS A 150 3.98 -5.40 2.74
C LYS A 150 5.44 -5.31 2.32
N LEU A 151 5.76 -5.94 1.20
CA LEU A 151 7.10 -5.91 0.62
C LEU A 151 7.03 -5.43 -0.84
N ALA A 152 7.71 -4.32 -1.13
CA ALA A 152 7.84 -3.77 -2.48
C ALA A 152 9.33 -3.67 -2.84
N VAL A 153 9.76 -4.40 -3.86
CA VAL A 153 11.17 -4.54 -4.22
C VAL A 153 11.40 -4.28 -5.70
N MET A 154 12.59 -3.78 -6.07
CA MET A 154 12.93 -3.52 -7.46
C MET A 154 13.33 -4.82 -8.15
N ALA A 155 12.57 -5.23 -9.17
CA ALA A 155 12.94 -6.36 -10.00
C ALA A 155 13.94 -5.95 -11.08
N THR A 156 15.09 -6.58 -11.11
CA THR A 156 16.15 -6.40 -12.09
C THR A 156 16.22 -7.55 -13.10
N SER A 157 15.56 -8.68 -12.78
CA SER A 157 15.48 -9.88 -13.62
C SER A 157 14.12 -10.58 -13.49
N LEU A 158 13.79 -11.47 -14.43
CA LEU A 158 12.62 -12.35 -14.30
C LEU A 158 12.75 -13.34 -13.14
N SER A 159 13.97 -13.73 -12.77
CA SER A 159 14.23 -14.59 -11.61
C SER A 159 13.79 -13.93 -10.30
N ASP A 160 13.89 -12.61 -10.20
CA ASP A 160 13.41 -11.86 -9.05
C ASP A 160 11.89 -12.00 -8.89
N ILE A 161 11.16 -11.97 -10.01
CA ILE A 161 9.70 -12.15 -10.00
C ILE A 161 9.34 -13.57 -9.54
N VAL A 162 10.01 -14.60 -10.06
CA VAL A 162 9.77 -15.98 -9.65
C VAL A 162 10.04 -16.14 -8.16
N SER A 163 11.15 -15.61 -7.66
CA SER A 163 11.51 -15.64 -6.24
C SER A 163 10.47 -14.96 -5.36
N LEU A 164 9.96 -13.79 -5.78
CA LEU A 164 8.90 -13.06 -5.08
C LEU A 164 7.60 -13.87 -5.05
N LEU A 165 7.19 -14.49 -6.15
CA LEU A 165 5.97 -15.31 -6.22
C LEU A 165 6.08 -16.58 -5.36
N GLU A 166 7.24 -17.23 -5.33
CA GLU A 166 7.50 -18.39 -4.45
C GLU A 166 7.38 -17.99 -2.97
N VAL A 167 7.98 -16.86 -2.57
CA VAL A 167 7.84 -16.32 -1.21
C VAL A 167 6.38 -15.96 -0.92
N THR A 168 5.67 -15.39 -1.89
CA THR A 168 4.24 -15.09 -1.74
C THR A 168 3.43 -16.33 -1.40
N LEU A 169 3.72 -17.49 -2.01
CA LEU A 169 3.04 -18.75 -1.73
C LEU A 169 3.34 -19.31 -0.34
N GLN A 170 4.57 -19.10 0.17
CA GLN A 170 5.04 -19.69 1.43
C GLN A 170 4.58 -18.95 2.68
N VAL A 171 4.37 -17.63 2.57
CA VAL A 171 4.06 -16.79 3.74
C VAL A 171 2.57 -16.81 4.07
N GLN A 172 2.28 -16.80 5.38
CA GLN A 172 0.89 -16.73 5.88
C GLN A 172 0.18 -15.46 5.39
N LYS A 173 -1.06 -15.65 4.95
CA LYS A 173 -1.93 -14.54 4.50
C LYS A 173 -2.62 -13.84 5.69
N PRO A 174 -3.02 -12.56 5.52
CA PRO A 174 -2.81 -11.71 4.35
C PRO A 174 -1.39 -11.12 4.31
N LEU A 175 -0.90 -10.81 3.12
CA LEU A 175 0.33 -10.04 2.89
C LEU A 175 0.18 -9.26 1.58
N CYS A 176 1.05 -8.28 1.36
CA CYS A 176 1.12 -7.56 0.08
C CYS A 176 2.53 -7.66 -0.51
N MET A 177 2.62 -8.14 -1.75
CA MET A 177 3.89 -8.37 -2.46
C MET A 177 3.90 -7.63 -3.79
N ILE A 178 4.92 -6.81 -4.03
CA ILE A 178 5.04 -5.99 -5.23
C ILE A 178 6.45 -6.08 -5.77
N ALA A 179 6.59 -6.46 -7.03
CA ALA A 179 7.81 -6.21 -7.78
C ALA A 179 7.68 -4.90 -8.57
N MET A 180 8.56 -3.96 -8.28
CA MET A 180 8.64 -2.66 -8.94
C MET A 180 9.49 -2.73 -10.22
N GLY A 181 9.46 -1.65 -10.98
CA GLY A 181 10.21 -1.49 -12.21
C GLY A 181 9.52 -2.07 -13.45
N PRO A 182 10.08 -1.81 -14.64
CA PRO A 182 9.50 -2.28 -15.91
C PRO A 182 9.35 -3.80 -15.99
N ILE A 183 10.35 -4.54 -15.48
CA ILE A 183 10.36 -6.02 -15.43
C ILE A 183 9.28 -6.52 -14.47
N GLY A 184 9.06 -5.82 -13.34
CA GLY A 184 8.07 -6.17 -12.33
C GLY A 184 6.62 -5.89 -12.70
N LYS A 185 6.36 -5.16 -13.78
CA LYS A 185 5.02 -4.64 -14.12
C LYS A 185 3.92 -5.70 -14.10
N HIS A 186 4.16 -6.87 -14.70
CA HIS A 186 3.18 -7.96 -14.79
C HIS A 186 2.90 -8.63 -13.44
N SER A 187 3.84 -8.59 -12.49
CA SER A 187 3.64 -9.16 -11.16
C SER A 187 2.53 -8.47 -10.37
N ARG A 188 2.18 -7.22 -10.73
CA ARG A 188 1.08 -6.48 -10.09
C ARG A 188 -0.30 -7.11 -10.35
N VAL A 189 -0.40 -7.90 -11.41
CA VAL A 189 -1.59 -8.72 -11.70
C VAL A 189 -1.41 -10.14 -11.16
N ILE A 190 -0.21 -10.71 -11.30
CA ILE A 190 0.03 -12.12 -10.98
C ILE A 190 0.18 -12.36 -9.46
N ALA A 191 0.87 -11.47 -8.71
CA ALA A 191 1.06 -11.67 -7.28
C ALA A 191 -0.26 -11.77 -6.49
N PRO A 192 -1.33 -10.99 -6.78
CA PRO A 192 -2.65 -11.21 -6.19
C PRO A 192 -3.22 -12.61 -6.44
N ILE A 193 -3.04 -13.17 -7.62
CA ILE A 193 -3.47 -14.55 -7.95
C ILE A 193 -2.71 -15.60 -7.11
N TYR A 194 -1.46 -15.30 -6.76
CA TYR A 194 -0.62 -16.15 -5.89
C TYR A 194 -0.82 -15.87 -4.40
N GLY A 195 -1.75 -14.97 -4.04
CA GLY A 195 -2.18 -14.74 -2.67
C GLY A 195 -1.68 -13.44 -2.02
N SER A 196 -1.13 -12.48 -2.80
CA SER A 196 -1.03 -11.11 -2.33
C SER A 196 -2.45 -10.54 -2.16
N ALA A 197 -2.78 -10.01 -0.98
CA ALA A 197 -4.13 -9.59 -0.65
C ALA A 197 -4.65 -8.45 -1.54
N PHE A 198 -3.72 -7.57 -1.97
CA PHE A 198 -4.05 -6.45 -2.84
C PHE A 198 -2.85 -6.03 -3.69
N THR A 199 -3.15 -5.25 -4.71
CA THR A 199 -2.18 -4.56 -5.58
C THR A 199 -2.51 -3.08 -5.66
N TYR A 200 -1.56 -2.25 -6.11
CA TYR A 200 -1.69 -0.78 -6.13
C TYR A 200 -1.71 -0.24 -7.55
N GLY A 201 -2.75 0.51 -7.88
CA GLY A 201 -2.88 1.22 -9.16
C GLY A 201 -2.88 2.74 -8.99
N HIS A 202 -2.32 3.46 -9.98
CA HIS A 202 -2.53 4.90 -10.05
C HIS A 202 -3.91 5.21 -10.66
N VAL A 203 -4.50 6.33 -10.28
CA VAL A 203 -5.83 6.74 -10.74
C VAL A 203 -5.72 7.69 -11.92
N SER A 204 -4.95 8.75 -11.78
CA SER A 204 -4.73 9.77 -12.81
C SER A 204 -3.26 10.06 -13.02
N GLY A 205 -2.92 10.73 -14.13
CA GLY A 205 -1.58 11.21 -14.40
C GLY A 205 -0.51 10.13 -14.49
N ALA A 206 0.69 10.45 -14.00
CA ALA A 206 1.82 9.52 -13.99
C ALA A 206 1.72 8.50 -12.84
N ALA A 207 2.29 7.33 -13.04
CA ALA A 207 2.47 6.31 -12.02
C ALA A 207 3.19 6.89 -10.78
N LYS A 208 2.71 6.52 -9.59
CA LYS A 208 3.29 6.97 -8.30
C LYS A 208 4.46 6.07 -7.85
N ALA A 209 4.69 4.95 -8.55
CA ALA A 209 5.79 4.02 -8.30
C ALA A 209 6.25 3.36 -9.61
N PRO A 210 7.52 2.94 -9.72
CA PRO A 210 8.04 2.31 -10.94
C PRO A 210 7.22 1.09 -11.36
N GLY A 211 6.84 1.02 -12.64
CA GLY A 211 6.06 -0.09 -13.21
C GLY A 211 4.62 -0.19 -12.72
N GLN A 212 4.07 0.85 -12.07
CA GLN A 212 2.68 0.84 -11.62
C GLN A 212 1.72 0.93 -12.81
N LEU A 213 0.69 0.07 -12.79
CA LEU A 213 -0.44 0.10 -13.71
C LEU A 213 -1.53 1.04 -13.17
N SER A 214 -2.41 1.50 -14.03
CA SER A 214 -3.63 2.18 -13.58
C SER A 214 -4.60 1.19 -12.91
N VAL A 215 -5.49 1.70 -12.06
CA VAL A 215 -6.58 0.92 -11.44
C VAL A 215 -7.38 0.19 -12.52
N ARG A 216 -7.73 0.88 -13.61
CA ARG A 216 -8.52 0.30 -14.71
C ARG A 216 -7.78 -0.83 -15.44
N GLU A 217 -6.47 -0.68 -15.70
CA GLU A 217 -5.66 -1.76 -16.31
C GLU A 217 -5.61 -2.99 -15.40
N LEU A 218 -5.44 -2.79 -14.10
CA LEU A 218 -5.43 -3.87 -13.10
C LEU A 218 -6.79 -4.57 -13.03
N ARG A 219 -7.90 -3.82 -12.99
CA ARG A 219 -9.25 -4.38 -12.94
C ARG A 219 -9.52 -5.24 -14.18
N ASN A 220 -9.28 -4.70 -15.38
CA ASN A 220 -9.47 -5.43 -16.60
C ASN A 220 -8.64 -6.73 -16.67
N ALA A 221 -7.38 -6.67 -16.21
CA ALA A 221 -6.51 -7.84 -16.22
C ALA A 221 -6.96 -8.91 -15.21
N LEU A 222 -7.35 -8.50 -13.99
CA LEU A 222 -7.86 -9.43 -12.96
C LEU A 222 -9.19 -10.05 -13.36
N ASP A 223 -10.11 -9.29 -13.96
CA ASP A 223 -11.40 -9.79 -14.44
C ASP A 223 -11.23 -10.87 -15.54
N ILE A 224 -10.21 -10.72 -16.40
CA ILE A 224 -9.88 -11.73 -17.42
C ILE A 224 -9.27 -12.99 -16.79
N LEU A 225 -8.44 -12.86 -15.77
CA LEU A 225 -7.62 -13.96 -15.25
C LEU A 225 -8.26 -14.70 -14.06
N VAL A 226 -9.11 -14.03 -13.30
CA VAL A 226 -9.71 -14.58 -12.08
C VAL A 226 -11.22 -14.80 -12.25
N GLY A 227 -11.88 -14.03 -13.11
CA GLY A 227 -13.30 -14.13 -13.47
C GLY A 227 -14.19 -13.42 -12.48
#